data_573e2a919db83bd30bbfe8f991eecfeb
#
_entry.id   573e2a919db83bd30bbfe8f991eecfeb
#
_cell.length_a   1.000
_cell.length_b   1.000
_cell.length_c   1.000
_cell.angle_alpha   90.00
_cell.angle_beta   90.00
_cell.angle_gamma   90.00
#
_symmetry.space_group_name_H-M   'P 1'
#
loop_
_entity.id
_entity.type
_entity.pdbx_description
1 polymer ?
#
loop_
_entity_poly.entity_id
_entity_poly.type
_entity_poly.pdbx_seq_one_letter_code
_entity_poly.pdbx_strand_id
1 'polypeptide(L)'
;GDFENYNAEQKLLPWKIVTNFKGTDIEGAQYEQLMPSDANSMEAIDAITPGAKPFRILVGDFVTTEDGTGIVHTSPAFGADDYRVGQKNNIGILTLVDREGKFVEGVGEFSNRYVKNYKDDPNYVDVNVDICVKLKKENRAFKVEKYEHSYPHCWRTDKPILYYPLDAWFIKTTAVKDRMV
;
A
#
# COMPACT_ATOMS: atom_id res chain seq x y z
N GLY A 1 20.96 28.78 15.04
CA GLY A 1 20.72 27.35 15.08
C GLY A 1 20.77 26.78 13.69
N ASP A 2 21.18 25.55 13.63
CA ASP A 2 21.42 24.82 12.38
C ASP A 2 20.15 24.15 11.81
N PHE A 3 18.98 24.59 12.27
CA PHE A 3 17.71 23.99 11.86
C PHE A 3 16.97 24.93 10.93
N GLU A 4 16.51 24.39 9.82
CA GLU A 4 15.69 25.07 8.82
C GLU A 4 14.18 24.85 9.09
N ASN A 5 13.38 25.75 8.51
CA ASN A 5 11.92 25.66 8.51
C ASN A 5 11.25 25.47 9.89
N TYR A 6 11.92 25.90 10.97
CA TYR A 6 11.28 25.95 12.26
C TYR A 6 10.28 27.12 12.31
N ASN A 7 9.03 26.79 12.58
CA ASN A 7 7.99 27.79 12.80
C ASN A 7 7.14 27.37 14.02
N ALA A 8 7.32 28.06 15.12
CA ALA A 8 6.63 27.76 16.37
C ALA A 8 5.11 27.98 16.29
N GLU A 9 4.65 28.97 15.52
CA GLU A 9 3.23 29.28 15.34
C GLU A 9 2.52 28.18 14.56
N GLN A 10 3.17 27.63 13.54
CA GLN A 10 2.67 26.51 12.73
C GLN A 10 2.96 25.14 13.37
N LYS A 11 3.61 25.10 14.53
CA LYS A 11 4.03 23.88 15.22
C LYS A 11 4.89 22.95 14.33
N LEU A 12 5.70 23.53 13.45
CA LEU A 12 6.63 22.76 12.63
C LEU A 12 7.82 22.32 13.50
N LEU A 13 8.23 21.07 13.31
CA LEU A 13 9.44 20.54 13.94
C LEU A 13 10.67 21.15 13.28
N PRO A 14 11.69 21.55 14.07
CA PRO A 14 12.95 22.00 13.49
C PRO A 14 13.66 20.85 12.79
N TRP A 15 14.20 21.10 11.59
CA TRP A 15 14.94 20.11 10.84
C TRP A 15 16.10 20.75 10.05
N LYS A 16 17.06 19.95 9.67
CA LYS A 16 18.12 20.35 8.73
C LYS A 16 18.37 19.25 7.72
N ILE A 17 18.78 19.64 6.51
CA ILE A 17 19.23 18.68 5.50
C ILE A 17 20.62 18.17 5.92
N VAL A 18 20.71 16.88 6.17
CA VAL A 18 21.99 16.22 6.51
C VAL A 18 22.72 15.81 5.23
N THR A 19 21.97 15.30 4.25
CA THR A 19 22.50 14.90 2.94
C THR A 19 21.39 14.84 1.90
N ASN A 20 21.78 14.79 0.63
CA ASN A 20 20.90 14.53 -0.51
C ASN A 20 21.36 13.26 -1.20
N PHE A 21 20.43 12.43 -1.65
CA PHE A 21 20.70 11.23 -2.41
C PHE A 21 19.58 10.97 -3.42
N LYS A 22 19.84 10.16 -4.42
CA LYS A 22 18.83 9.70 -5.38
C LYS A 22 18.16 8.43 -4.83
N GLY A 23 16.93 8.15 -5.28
CA GLY A 23 16.24 6.90 -4.94
C GLY A 23 17.05 5.65 -5.30
N THR A 24 17.83 5.70 -6.39
CA THR A 24 18.74 4.64 -6.80
C THR A 24 19.87 4.35 -5.81
N ASP A 25 20.27 5.34 -5.02
CA ASP A 25 21.39 5.19 -4.07
C ASP A 25 20.98 4.36 -2.83
N ILE A 26 19.66 4.25 -2.61
CA ILE A 26 19.07 3.48 -1.50
C ILE A 26 18.36 2.22 -1.97
N GLU A 27 18.46 1.85 -3.25
CA GLU A 27 17.87 0.63 -3.77
C GLU A 27 18.37 -0.60 -3.00
N GLY A 28 17.46 -1.49 -2.64
CA GLY A 28 17.77 -2.69 -1.88
C GLY A 28 17.91 -2.50 -0.37
N ALA A 29 17.90 -1.26 0.13
CA ALA A 29 17.89 -1.02 1.56
C ALA A 29 16.66 -1.67 2.20
N GLN A 30 16.87 -2.41 3.28
CA GLN A 30 15.82 -3.12 4.00
C GLN A 30 15.25 -2.25 5.11
N TYR A 31 13.97 -2.46 5.39
CA TYR A 31 13.29 -1.81 6.51
C TYR A 31 12.46 -2.82 7.31
N GLU A 32 12.22 -2.50 8.56
CA GLU A 32 11.37 -3.31 9.43
C GLU A 32 9.90 -3.21 8.99
N GLN A 33 9.22 -4.34 8.93
CA GLN A 33 7.79 -4.39 8.60
C GLN A 33 6.99 -3.51 9.57
N LEU A 34 6.18 -2.61 9.01
CA LEU A 34 5.45 -1.61 9.82
C LEU A 34 4.37 -2.25 10.70
N MET A 35 3.61 -3.19 10.15
CA MET A 35 2.49 -3.85 10.82
C MET A 35 2.58 -5.36 10.64
N PRO A 36 3.47 -6.04 11.36
CA PRO A 36 3.59 -7.50 11.28
C PRO A 36 2.34 -8.18 11.86
N SER A 37 1.93 -9.27 11.22
CA SER A 37 0.82 -10.13 11.65
C SER A 37 1.03 -11.55 11.11
N ASP A 38 0.25 -12.51 11.57
CA ASP A 38 0.35 -13.90 11.10
C ASP A 38 0.08 -13.99 9.59
N ALA A 39 -0.91 -13.25 9.11
CA ALA A 39 -1.32 -13.27 7.70
C ALA A 39 -0.27 -12.66 6.75
N ASN A 40 0.66 -11.84 7.24
CA ASN A 40 1.72 -11.22 6.45
C ASN A 40 3.13 -11.52 6.99
N SER A 41 3.26 -12.60 7.73
CA SER A 41 4.55 -13.11 8.19
C SER A 41 5.44 -13.54 7.02
N MET A 42 6.75 -13.61 7.25
CA MET A 42 7.69 -14.12 6.23
C MET A 42 7.35 -15.52 5.77
N GLU A 43 6.82 -16.37 6.66
CA GLU A 43 6.34 -17.72 6.32
C GLU A 43 5.14 -17.68 5.37
N ALA A 44 4.16 -16.82 5.64
CA ALA A 44 3.01 -16.63 4.76
C ALA A 44 3.41 -16.09 3.38
N ILE A 45 4.38 -15.17 3.34
CA ILE A 45 4.91 -14.60 2.10
C ILE A 45 5.69 -15.65 1.30
N ASP A 46 6.55 -16.43 1.95
CA ASP A 46 7.35 -17.48 1.31
C ASP A 46 6.48 -18.62 0.78
N ALA A 47 5.38 -18.93 1.45
CA ALA A 47 4.40 -19.90 0.96
C ALA A 47 3.76 -19.49 -0.38
N ILE A 48 3.62 -18.19 -0.64
CA ILE A 48 3.06 -17.64 -1.88
C ILE A 48 4.15 -17.49 -2.95
N THR A 49 5.30 -16.97 -2.55
CA THR A 49 6.43 -16.69 -3.44
C THR A 49 7.73 -17.11 -2.77
N PRO A 50 8.16 -18.36 -2.96
CA PRO A 50 9.37 -18.89 -2.36
C PRO A 50 10.60 -18.04 -2.69
N GLY A 51 11.37 -17.68 -1.66
CA GLY A 51 12.56 -16.85 -1.77
C GLY A 51 12.30 -15.38 -2.02
N ALA A 52 11.06 -14.89 -1.88
CA ALA A 52 10.76 -13.47 -1.95
C ALA A 52 11.52 -12.67 -0.89
N LYS A 53 11.95 -11.47 -1.25
CA LYS A 53 12.61 -10.51 -0.35
C LYS A 53 11.77 -9.23 -0.28
N PRO A 54 10.68 -9.22 0.47
CA PRO A 54 9.86 -8.03 0.69
C PRO A 54 10.56 -7.04 1.63
N PHE A 55 9.89 -5.96 1.99
CA PHE A 55 10.34 -4.96 2.97
C PHE A 55 11.69 -4.33 2.63
N ARG A 56 11.90 -4.03 1.35
CA ARG A 56 13.07 -3.34 0.82
C ARG A 56 12.68 -2.24 -0.16
N ILE A 57 13.56 -1.28 -0.34
CA ILE A 57 13.36 -0.20 -1.31
C ILE A 57 13.62 -0.74 -2.72
N LEU A 58 12.70 -0.44 -3.62
CA LEU A 58 12.76 -0.76 -5.05
C LEU A 58 12.69 0.53 -5.85
N VAL A 59 13.33 0.56 -7.01
CA VAL A 59 13.22 1.69 -7.93
C VAL A 59 11.98 1.50 -8.81
N GLY A 60 11.15 2.55 -8.88
CA GLY A 60 9.99 2.63 -9.76
C GLY A 60 10.01 3.92 -10.57
N ASP A 61 9.84 3.82 -11.89
CA ASP A 61 9.85 4.93 -12.83
C ASP A 61 8.58 5.81 -12.78
N PHE A 62 7.56 5.33 -12.08
CA PHE A 62 6.31 6.06 -11.82
C PHE A 62 6.36 6.94 -10.56
N VAL A 63 7.44 6.85 -9.77
CA VAL A 63 7.60 7.65 -8.55
C VAL A 63 8.18 9.01 -8.90
N THR A 64 7.50 10.08 -8.47
CA THR A 64 7.93 11.46 -8.66
C THR A 64 8.31 12.11 -7.35
N THR A 65 9.00 13.26 -7.43
CA THR A 65 9.33 14.10 -6.27
C THR A 65 8.52 15.39 -6.23
N GLU A 66 7.55 15.53 -7.14
CA GLU A 66 6.69 16.70 -7.22
C GLU A 66 5.69 16.77 -6.07
N ASP A 67 5.21 15.60 -5.67
CA ASP A 67 4.33 15.43 -4.52
C ASP A 67 4.90 14.40 -3.53
N GLY A 68 4.63 14.62 -2.22
CA GLY A 68 5.02 13.69 -1.17
C GLY A 68 6.52 13.65 -0.89
N THR A 69 7.03 12.46 -0.61
CA THR A 69 8.41 12.26 -0.15
C THR A 69 9.33 11.66 -1.22
N GLY A 70 8.82 11.32 -2.40
CA GLY A 70 9.56 10.53 -3.38
C GLY A 70 9.72 9.05 -3.00
N ILE A 71 9.05 8.61 -1.92
CA ILE A 71 8.99 7.21 -1.49
C ILE A 71 7.52 6.82 -1.37
N VAL A 72 7.12 5.80 -2.13
CA VAL A 72 5.74 5.33 -2.21
C VAL A 72 5.64 3.92 -1.64
N HIS A 73 4.63 3.69 -0.80
CA HIS A 73 4.31 2.34 -0.34
C HIS A 73 3.78 1.50 -1.51
N THR A 74 4.35 0.34 -1.73
CA THR A 74 3.99 -0.57 -2.82
C THR A 74 3.26 -1.80 -2.28
N SER A 75 2.06 -2.05 -2.77
CA SER A 75 1.26 -3.23 -2.45
C SER A 75 0.87 -3.97 -3.73
N PRO A 76 1.56 -5.05 -4.12
CA PRO A 76 1.33 -5.75 -5.40
C PRO A 76 -0.10 -6.24 -5.63
N ALA A 77 -0.88 -6.42 -4.56
CA ALA A 77 -2.28 -6.82 -4.65
C ALA A 77 -3.23 -5.68 -5.06
N PHE A 78 -2.87 -4.41 -4.83
CA PHE A 78 -3.82 -3.31 -4.86
C PHE A 78 -3.45 -2.16 -5.79
N GLY A 79 -2.58 -2.39 -6.79
CA GLY A 79 -2.22 -1.42 -7.80
C GLY A 79 -1.57 -2.07 -9.02
N ALA A 80 -1.83 -1.56 -10.23
CA ALA A 80 -1.26 -2.12 -11.47
C ALA A 80 0.25 -1.90 -11.56
N ASP A 81 0.73 -0.73 -11.18
CA ASP A 81 2.16 -0.42 -11.17
C ASP A 81 2.86 -1.16 -10.03
N ASP A 82 2.22 -1.23 -8.86
CA ASP A 82 2.67 -2.05 -7.73
C ASP A 82 2.84 -3.53 -8.12
N TYR A 83 1.86 -4.07 -8.85
CA TYR A 83 1.91 -5.44 -9.36
C TYR A 83 3.09 -5.66 -10.29
N ARG A 84 3.32 -4.75 -11.26
CA ARG A 84 4.45 -4.83 -12.20
C ARG A 84 5.80 -4.79 -11.49
N VAL A 85 5.94 -3.88 -10.51
CA VAL A 85 7.16 -3.80 -9.68
C VAL A 85 7.35 -5.06 -8.87
N GLY A 86 6.29 -5.59 -8.28
CA GLY A 86 6.30 -6.85 -7.54
C GLY A 86 6.78 -8.02 -8.42
N GLN A 87 6.19 -8.19 -9.59
CA GLN A 87 6.58 -9.24 -10.54
C GLN A 87 8.06 -9.13 -10.95
N LYS A 88 8.51 -7.92 -11.34
CA LYS A 88 9.90 -7.67 -11.75
C LYS A 88 10.91 -8.04 -10.67
N ASN A 89 10.52 -7.93 -9.40
CA ASN A 89 11.39 -8.12 -8.24
C ASN A 89 11.13 -9.44 -7.49
N ASN A 90 10.40 -10.37 -8.07
CA ASN A 90 10.01 -11.64 -7.44
C ASN A 90 9.32 -11.44 -6.09
N ILE A 91 8.41 -10.48 -6.03
CA ILE A 91 7.51 -10.26 -4.89
C ILE A 91 6.12 -10.64 -5.33
N GLY A 92 5.54 -11.64 -4.67
CA GLY A 92 4.22 -12.15 -5.00
C GLY A 92 3.07 -11.27 -4.51
N ILE A 93 1.86 -11.71 -4.85
CA ILE A 93 0.63 -11.04 -4.42
C ILE A 93 0.20 -11.64 -3.08
N LEU A 94 0.31 -10.87 -2.02
CA LEU A 94 -0.28 -11.19 -0.73
C LEU A 94 -1.57 -10.37 -0.57
N THR A 95 -2.71 -11.05 -0.52
CA THR A 95 -4.01 -10.40 -0.40
C THR A 95 -4.50 -10.48 1.05
N LEU A 96 -4.41 -9.37 1.77
CA LEU A 96 -4.87 -9.28 3.16
C LEU A 96 -6.34 -8.88 3.30
N VAL A 97 -7.04 -8.75 2.20
CA VAL A 97 -8.47 -8.41 2.14
C VAL A 97 -9.17 -9.48 1.33
N ASP A 98 -10.30 -9.95 1.81
CA ASP A 98 -11.13 -10.94 1.14
C ASP A 98 -12.01 -10.31 0.04
N ARG A 99 -12.77 -11.14 -0.66
CA ARG A 99 -13.69 -10.69 -1.74
C ARG A 99 -14.89 -9.90 -1.23
N GLU A 100 -15.14 -9.90 0.06
CA GLU A 100 -16.19 -9.09 0.70
C GLU A 100 -15.66 -7.71 1.12
N GLY A 101 -14.36 -7.46 1.01
CA GLY A 101 -13.72 -6.23 1.43
C GLY A 101 -13.43 -6.17 2.93
N LYS A 102 -13.21 -7.32 3.56
CA LYS A 102 -12.76 -7.43 4.96
C LYS A 102 -11.32 -7.87 5.02
N PHE A 103 -10.62 -7.47 6.06
CA PHE A 103 -9.35 -8.10 6.37
C PHE A 103 -9.54 -9.60 6.64
N VAL A 104 -8.64 -10.41 6.09
CA VAL A 104 -8.61 -11.86 6.35
C VAL A 104 -8.27 -12.15 7.82
N GLU A 105 -8.51 -13.40 8.24
CA GLU A 105 -8.06 -13.87 9.55
C GLU A 105 -6.53 -13.76 9.66
N GLY A 106 -6.02 -13.54 10.87
CA GLY A 106 -4.59 -13.41 11.12
C GLY A 106 -4.01 -11.99 10.89
N VAL A 107 -4.85 -10.97 10.63
CA VAL A 107 -4.44 -9.56 10.57
C VAL A 107 -4.54 -8.87 11.95
N GLY A 108 -4.36 -9.65 13.02
CA GLY A 108 -4.40 -9.16 14.38
C GLY A 108 -5.76 -8.54 14.74
N GLU A 109 -5.75 -7.41 15.40
CA GLU A 109 -6.96 -6.69 15.83
C GLU A 109 -7.86 -6.18 14.70
N PHE A 110 -7.38 -6.21 13.46
CA PHE A 110 -8.14 -5.78 12.29
C PHE A 110 -8.80 -6.94 11.53
N SER A 111 -8.54 -8.20 11.92
CA SER A 111 -9.16 -9.39 11.31
C SER A 111 -10.68 -9.26 11.21
N ASN A 112 -11.23 -9.65 10.06
CA ASN A 112 -12.66 -9.65 9.77
C ASN A 112 -13.35 -8.26 9.73
N ARG A 113 -12.61 -7.17 9.87
CA ARG A 113 -13.15 -5.81 9.76
C ARG A 113 -13.21 -5.37 8.30
N TYR A 114 -14.30 -4.70 7.93
CA TYR A 114 -14.43 -4.06 6.63
C TYR A 114 -13.41 -2.94 6.47
N VAL A 115 -12.71 -2.90 5.34
CA VAL A 115 -11.73 -1.84 5.02
C VAL A 115 -12.38 -0.53 4.61
N LYS A 116 -13.67 -0.55 4.25
CA LYS A 116 -14.51 0.61 3.94
C LYS A 116 -15.96 0.35 4.34
N ASN A 117 -16.75 1.41 4.49
CA ASN A 117 -18.17 1.29 4.81
C ASN A 117 -19.00 0.90 3.58
N TYR A 118 -18.93 -0.38 3.18
CA TYR A 118 -19.68 -0.88 2.03
C TYR A 118 -21.18 -1.04 2.26
N LYS A 119 -21.61 -1.08 3.53
CA LYS A 119 -22.99 -1.38 3.92
C LYS A 119 -23.78 -0.16 4.43
N ASP A 120 -23.17 1.04 4.38
CA ASP A 120 -23.74 2.27 4.96
C ASP A 120 -24.10 2.09 6.43
N ASP A 121 -23.33 1.30 7.15
CA ASP A 121 -23.52 1.12 8.58
C ASP A 121 -23.22 2.43 9.31
N PRO A 122 -24.20 3.02 10.00
CA PRO A 122 -23.98 4.25 10.77
C PRO A 122 -23.04 4.07 11.96
N ASN A 123 -22.82 2.83 12.37
CA ASN A 123 -21.89 2.47 13.45
C ASN A 123 -20.52 2.00 12.93
N TYR A 124 -20.27 2.13 11.62
CA TYR A 124 -18.98 1.75 11.06
C TYR A 124 -17.84 2.57 11.68
N VAL A 125 -16.89 1.87 12.25
CA VAL A 125 -15.66 2.47 12.75
C VAL A 125 -14.60 2.37 11.66
N ASP A 126 -14.12 3.51 11.20
CA ASP A 126 -13.14 3.57 10.12
C ASP A 126 -11.81 2.95 10.56
N VAL A 127 -11.49 1.83 9.96
CA VAL A 127 -10.27 1.08 10.25
C VAL A 127 -9.00 1.90 9.96
N ASN A 128 -9.05 2.83 9.01
CA ASN A 128 -7.90 3.69 8.70
C ASN A 128 -7.57 4.62 9.89
N VAL A 129 -8.60 5.11 10.57
CA VAL A 129 -8.43 5.93 11.79
C VAL A 129 -7.79 5.10 12.89
N ASP A 130 -8.27 3.88 13.11
CA ASP A 130 -7.72 2.99 14.14
C ASP A 130 -6.26 2.60 13.86
N ILE A 131 -5.92 2.32 12.59
CA ILE A 131 -4.53 2.07 12.17
C ILE A 131 -3.66 3.30 12.48
N CYS A 132 -4.12 4.49 12.13
CA CYS A 132 -3.38 5.72 12.42
C CYS A 132 -3.18 5.93 13.93
N VAL A 133 -4.21 5.65 14.74
CA VAL A 133 -4.13 5.74 16.22
C VAL A 133 -3.14 4.72 16.76
N LYS A 134 -3.17 3.47 16.27
CA LYS A 134 -2.23 2.43 16.64
C LYS A 134 -0.79 2.84 16.35
N LEU A 135 -0.50 3.24 15.12
CA LEU A 135 0.85 3.63 14.71
C LEU A 135 1.38 4.84 15.49
N LYS A 136 0.50 5.80 15.85
CA LYS A 136 0.87 6.90 16.73
C LYS A 136 1.21 6.43 18.15
N LYS A 137 0.40 5.54 18.73
CA LYS A 137 0.64 4.99 20.05
C LYS A 137 1.95 4.20 20.14
N GLU A 138 2.28 3.51 19.05
CA GLU A 138 3.51 2.72 18.93
C GLU A 138 4.73 3.56 18.53
N ASN A 139 4.58 4.89 18.38
CA ASN A 139 5.61 5.82 17.91
C ASN A 139 6.20 5.42 16.52
N ARG A 140 5.36 4.87 15.66
CA ARG A 140 5.70 4.45 14.28
C ARG A 140 5.15 5.40 13.20
N ALA A 141 4.35 6.38 13.57
CA ALA A 141 3.84 7.41 12.66
C ALA A 141 4.53 8.74 12.92
N PHE A 142 5.34 9.21 11.99
CA PHE A 142 5.97 10.53 12.06
C PHE A 142 4.94 11.65 11.94
N LYS A 143 4.02 11.56 10.97
CA LYS A 143 2.97 12.55 10.70
C LYS A 143 1.72 11.85 10.18
N VAL A 144 0.57 12.32 10.59
CA VAL A 144 -0.73 11.86 10.08
C VAL A 144 -1.54 13.08 9.67
N GLU A 145 -1.93 13.11 8.41
CA GLU A 145 -2.73 14.20 7.82
C GLU A 145 -3.99 13.64 7.17
N LYS A 146 -5.05 14.42 7.17
CA LYS A 146 -6.22 14.14 6.35
C LYS A 146 -5.91 14.60 4.93
N TYR A 147 -6.06 13.70 3.97
CA TYR A 147 -5.90 13.98 2.56
C TYR A 147 -7.21 13.72 1.83
N GLU A 148 -7.69 14.71 1.11
CA GLU A 148 -8.93 14.60 0.32
C GLU A 148 -8.57 14.43 -1.15
N HIS A 149 -9.06 13.36 -1.73
CA HIS A 149 -8.86 13.04 -3.14
C HIS A 149 -10.09 12.36 -3.73
N SER A 150 -10.20 12.37 -5.04
CA SER A 150 -11.23 11.61 -5.74
C SER A 150 -11.03 10.12 -5.50
N TYR A 151 -12.10 9.42 -5.18
CA TYR A 151 -12.10 7.97 -5.00
C TYR A 151 -13.13 7.31 -5.92
N PRO A 152 -12.77 6.24 -6.64
CA PRO A 152 -13.69 5.61 -7.57
C PRO A 152 -14.83 4.90 -6.84
N HIS A 153 -16.05 5.09 -7.36
CA HIS A 153 -17.28 4.47 -6.86
C HIS A 153 -17.94 3.65 -7.96
N CYS A 154 -18.62 2.59 -7.55
CA CYS A 154 -19.42 1.78 -8.46
C CYS A 154 -20.62 2.59 -8.97
N TRP A 155 -20.74 2.76 -10.28
CA TRP A 155 -21.80 3.55 -10.91
C TRP A 155 -23.22 3.04 -10.66
N ARG A 156 -23.39 1.78 -10.25
CA ARG A 156 -24.71 1.19 -9.94
C ARG A 156 -25.11 1.35 -8.48
N THR A 157 -24.15 1.25 -7.57
CA THR A 157 -24.43 1.16 -6.13
C THR A 157 -23.92 2.36 -5.35
N ASP A 158 -23.18 3.24 -6.02
CA ASP A 158 -22.48 4.38 -5.42
C ASP A 158 -21.56 4.01 -4.23
N LYS A 159 -21.15 2.73 -4.18
CA LYS A 159 -20.22 2.25 -3.16
C LYS A 159 -18.78 2.43 -3.60
N PRO A 160 -17.87 2.73 -2.67
CA PRO A 160 -16.45 2.76 -2.98
C PRO A 160 -16.00 1.40 -3.53
N ILE A 161 -15.20 1.41 -4.59
CA ILE A 161 -14.61 0.18 -5.12
C ILE A 161 -13.21 -0.01 -4.57
N LEU A 162 -12.79 -1.27 -4.44
CA LEU A 162 -11.44 -1.64 -4.10
C LEU A 162 -10.75 -2.12 -5.37
N TYR A 163 -9.55 -1.60 -5.65
CA TYR A 163 -8.69 -2.21 -6.66
C TYR A 163 -8.26 -3.59 -6.13
N TYR A 164 -8.68 -4.65 -6.81
CA TYR A 164 -8.55 -6.01 -6.30
C TYR A 164 -8.17 -6.97 -7.43
N PRO A 165 -7.19 -7.86 -7.26
CA PRO A 165 -6.83 -8.86 -8.26
C PRO A 165 -7.92 -9.93 -8.35
N LEU A 166 -8.42 -10.15 -9.56
CA LEU A 166 -9.40 -11.18 -9.84
C LEU A 166 -8.87 -12.11 -10.92
N ASP A 167 -9.06 -13.39 -10.72
CA ASP A 167 -8.82 -14.39 -11.77
C ASP A 167 -9.79 -14.17 -12.91
N ALA A 168 -9.29 -14.17 -14.12
CA ALA A 168 -10.07 -13.99 -15.34
C ALA A 168 -9.56 -14.89 -16.46
N TRP A 169 -10.47 -15.31 -17.34
CA TRP A 169 -10.12 -16.04 -18.55
C TRP A 169 -9.80 -15.05 -19.66
N PHE A 170 -8.67 -15.25 -20.31
CA PHE A 170 -8.26 -14.47 -21.46
C PHE A 170 -8.09 -15.38 -22.69
N ILE A 171 -8.70 -14.97 -23.79
CA ILE A 171 -8.49 -15.60 -25.10
C ILE A 171 -7.48 -14.73 -25.85
N LYS A 172 -6.31 -15.30 -26.16
CA LYS A 172 -5.29 -14.62 -26.98
C LYS A 172 -5.74 -14.60 -28.45
N THR A 173 -6.67 -13.70 -28.76
CA THR A 173 -7.24 -13.59 -30.14
C THR A 173 -6.18 -13.35 -31.19
N THR A 174 -5.09 -12.66 -30.87
CA THR A 174 -3.95 -12.44 -31.78
C THR A 174 -3.26 -13.73 -32.22
N ALA A 175 -3.37 -14.82 -31.43
CA ALA A 175 -2.78 -16.11 -31.81
C ALA A 175 -3.58 -16.84 -32.91
N VAL A 176 -4.82 -16.45 -33.15
CA VAL A 176 -5.73 -17.09 -34.12
C VAL A 176 -6.26 -16.12 -35.19
N LYS A 177 -5.88 -14.85 -35.08
CA LYS A 177 -6.34 -13.76 -35.96
C LYS A 177 -6.23 -14.13 -37.45
N ASP A 178 -5.05 -14.57 -37.88
CA ASP A 178 -4.78 -14.86 -39.30
C ASP A 178 -5.55 -16.09 -39.84
N ARG A 179 -6.17 -16.88 -38.97
CA ARG A 179 -7.04 -18.01 -39.31
C ARG A 179 -8.52 -17.66 -39.31
N MET A 180 -8.86 -16.46 -38.80
CA MET A 180 -10.24 -15.99 -38.66
C MET A 180 -10.63 -15.01 -39.77
N VAL A 181 -9.70 -14.60 -40.60
CA VAL A 181 -9.89 -13.68 -41.74
C VAL A 181 -9.89 -14.46 -43.06
#